data_b58c512ada329c33c3a5f46e2ab39de3
#
_entry.id   b58c512ada329c33c3a5f46e2ab39de3
#
_cell.length_a   1.000
_cell.length_b   1.000
_cell.length_c   1.000
_cell.angle_alpha   90.00
_cell.angle_beta   90.00
_cell.angle_gamma   90.00
#
_symmetry.space_group_name_H-M   'P 1'
#
loop_
_entity.id
_entity.type
_entity.pdbx_description
1 polymer ?
#
loop_
_entity_poly.entity_id
_entity_poly.type
_entity_poly.pdbx_seq_one_letter_code
_entity_poly.pdbx_strand_id
1 'polypeptide(L)'
;ASFNTSQLNFSIRYSDSLAKSGIPQYIPHQYFAPNEVNVLEKSDFEIYLPEGSLYDSIQPLYHRNNSSSNYAISALYQVNDAGVPVHEDLTVRIKPDKKIPDAWKDKLVIQRNFRGSNSVRKAEWQGDKLSNDQWLSAKFGGFGTFQAFADVELPQINSLGNGDTIDLSSTGRIEFLPTDNFAVKSFRAELDSQWLRFTNDKSKKWVYEFDEQCPFGVHELKVTVEDIVGNITTKNWWFKRYPYTPPKKKVISKKKMGSKKNPVTIKKNQQTKKSNKQQ
;
A
#
# COMPACT_ATOMS: atom_id res chain seq x y z
N ALA A 1 2.05 2.76 47.45
CA ALA A 1 1.98 2.87 45.99
C ALA A 1 3.20 2.18 45.38
N SER A 2 3.01 1.07 44.69
CA SER A 2 4.08 0.38 43.95
C SER A 2 4.27 1.08 42.59
N PHE A 3 5.45 1.64 42.40
CA PHE A 3 5.81 2.21 41.12
C PHE A 3 6.28 1.07 40.18
N ASN A 4 5.55 0.84 39.12
CA ASN A 4 6.00 -0.07 38.05
C ASN A 4 7.08 0.65 37.26
N THR A 5 8.32 0.18 37.36
CA THR A 5 9.43 0.67 36.54
C THR A 5 9.80 -0.39 35.53
N SER A 6 9.98 0.03 34.28
CA SER A 6 10.59 -0.79 33.22
C SER A 6 11.92 -0.16 32.79
N GLN A 7 12.92 -1.01 32.55
CA GLN A 7 14.24 -0.57 32.10
C GLN A 7 14.50 -1.13 30.71
N LEU A 8 14.87 -0.25 29.77
CA LEU A 8 15.33 -0.60 28.44
C LEU A 8 16.82 -0.40 28.35
N ASN A 9 17.58 -1.45 28.08
CA ASN A 9 19.01 -1.39 27.82
C ASN A 9 19.25 -1.52 26.32
N PHE A 10 20.02 -0.61 25.73
CA PHE A 10 20.42 -0.64 24.34
C PHE A 10 21.88 -0.22 24.19
N SER A 11 22.50 -0.73 23.12
CA SER A 11 23.86 -0.37 22.76
C SER A 11 23.86 0.51 21.51
N ILE A 12 24.58 1.63 21.55
CA ILE A 12 24.81 2.49 20.41
C ILE A 12 26.19 2.20 19.88
N ARG A 13 26.31 1.90 18.58
CA ARG A 13 27.58 1.75 17.89
C ARG A 13 27.73 2.86 16.84
N TYR A 14 28.76 3.63 16.94
CA TYR A 14 29.15 4.56 15.88
C TYR A 14 29.84 3.81 14.75
N SER A 15 29.54 4.17 13.49
CA SER A 15 30.18 3.61 12.31
C SER A 15 30.50 4.70 11.30
N ASP A 16 31.78 4.92 11.04
CA ASP A 16 32.27 5.89 10.05
C ASP A 16 31.80 5.58 8.61
N SER A 17 31.55 4.33 8.30
CA SER A 17 31.06 3.92 6.98
C SER A 17 29.62 4.35 6.73
N LEU A 18 28.78 4.40 7.78
CA LEU A 18 27.42 4.91 7.71
C LEU A 18 27.38 6.44 7.64
N ALA A 19 28.33 7.12 8.28
CA ALA A 19 28.47 8.59 8.21
C ALA A 19 28.78 9.11 6.80
N LYS A 20 29.35 8.26 5.93
CA LYS A 20 29.70 8.62 4.54
C LYS A 20 28.59 8.30 3.53
N SER A 21 27.53 7.63 3.90
CA SER A 21 26.49 7.12 3.00
C SER A 21 25.21 7.96 2.97
N GLY A 22 25.31 9.28 2.87
CA GLY A 22 24.13 10.12 2.65
C GLY A 22 23.12 10.15 3.79
N ILE A 23 23.60 10.13 5.04
CA ILE A 23 22.75 10.29 6.23
C ILE A 23 22.18 11.72 6.24
N PRO A 24 20.87 11.88 6.54
CA PRO A 24 20.28 13.19 6.75
C PRO A 24 21.06 13.98 7.79
N GLN A 25 21.39 15.22 7.47
CA GLN A 25 22.13 16.09 8.37
C GLN A 25 21.22 17.19 8.92
N TYR A 26 21.45 17.58 10.17
CA TYR A 26 20.83 18.75 10.74
C TYR A 26 21.21 19.99 9.93
N ILE A 27 20.22 20.86 9.70
CA ILE A 27 20.45 22.13 9.05
C ILE A 27 21.05 23.09 10.10
N PRO A 28 22.29 23.56 9.92
CA PRO A 28 22.91 24.46 10.89
C PRO A 28 22.05 25.71 11.12
N HIS A 29 21.91 26.09 12.37
CA HIS A 29 21.26 27.35 12.81
C HIS A 29 19.75 27.45 12.42
N GLN A 30 19.09 26.38 11.97
CA GLN A 30 17.68 26.37 11.73
C GLN A 30 16.97 25.51 12.78
N TYR A 31 15.93 26.07 13.40
CA TYR A 31 15.06 25.40 14.36
C TYR A 31 13.61 25.59 13.92
N PHE A 32 12.79 24.61 14.16
CA PHE A 32 11.34 24.70 14.05
C PHE A 32 10.75 24.73 15.44
N ALA A 33 9.83 25.65 15.69
CA ALA A 33 9.20 25.85 17.00
C ALA A 33 7.69 25.67 16.93
N PRO A 34 7.04 25.23 18.05
CA PRO A 34 5.59 24.94 18.07
C PRO A 34 4.69 26.14 17.74
N ASN A 35 5.06 27.32 18.25
CA ASN A 35 4.21 28.52 18.20
C ASN A 35 4.59 29.46 17.05
N GLU A 36 5.16 28.93 16.02
CA GLU A 36 5.62 29.68 14.86
C GLU A 36 5.28 28.97 13.57
N VAL A 37 5.16 29.75 12.50
CA VAL A 37 5.17 29.21 11.14
C VAL A 37 6.61 28.75 10.84
N ASN A 38 6.75 27.49 10.49
CA ASN A 38 8.07 26.93 10.20
C ASN A 38 8.18 26.62 8.72
N VAL A 39 9.28 27.05 8.09
CA VAL A 39 9.51 26.84 6.67
C VAL A 39 10.91 26.27 6.44
N LEU A 40 11.00 25.23 5.65
CA LEU A 40 12.23 24.72 5.06
C LEU A 40 12.21 25.05 3.59
N GLU A 41 13.11 25.91 3.12
CA GLU A 41 13.23 26.30 1.71
C GLU A 41 14.54 25.79 1.11
N LYS A 42 14.42 25.13 -0.04
CA LYS A 42 15.52 24.73 -0.91
C LYS A 42 15.15 25.10 -2.35
N SER A 43 16.09 25.06 -3.26
CA SER A 43 15.90 25.48 -4.66
C SER A 43 14.82 24.68 -5.41
N ASP A 44 14.56 23.45 -4.98
CA ASP A 44 13.65 22.50 -5.63
C ASP A 44 12.72 21.76 -4.67
N PHE A 45 12.74 22.14 -3.37
CA PHE A 45 11.92 21.50 -2.34
C PHE A 45 11.61 22.49 -1.20
N GLU A 46 10.35 22.51 -0.77
CA GLU A 46 9.91 23.31 0.36
C GLU A 46 8.96 22.54 1.26
N ILE A 47 9.04 22.79 2.56
CA ILE A 47 8.02 22.39 3.54
C ILE A 47 7.56 23.63 4.30
N TYR A 48 6.26 23.77 4.42
CA TYR A 48 5.59 24.75 5.25
C TYR A 48 4.78 24.03 6.34
N LEU A 49 5.02 24.38 7.59
CA LEU A 49 4.26 23.95 8.75
C LEU A 49 3.53 25.15 9.33
N PRO A 50 2.20 25.12 9.45
CA PRO A 50 1.43 26.13 10.16
C PRO A 50 1.86 26.26 11.61
N GLU A 51 1.60 27.41 12.23
CA GLU A 51 1.69 27.60 13.67
C GLU A 51 0.89 26.50 14.39
N GLY A 52 1.42 25.98 15.50
CA GLY A 52 0.79 24.91 16.26
C GLY A 52 1.00 23.50 15.69
N SER A 53 1.72 23.34 14.58
CA SER A 53 1.93 22.02 13.96
C SER A 53 2.87 21.10 14.76
N LEU A 54 3.73 21.64 15.60
CA LEU A 54 4.70 20.88 16.37
C LEU A 54 4.37 20.94 17.88
N TYR A 55 4.71 19.88 18.59
CA TYR A 55 4.59 19.81 20.04
C TYR A 55 5.83 20.33 20.77
N ASP A 56 7.01 20.15 20.17
CA ASP A 56 8.31 20.57 20.69
C ASP A 56 9.14 21.22 19.60
N SER A 57 10.14 22.02 20.04
CA SER A 57 11.13 22.59 19.12
C SER A 57 12.07 21.49 18.62
N ILE A 58 12.30 21.46 17.32
CA ILE A 58 13.19 20.50 16.67
C ILE A 58 14.20 21.19 15.75
N GLN A 59 15.34 20.57 15.60
CA GLN A 59 16.27 20.93 14.53
C GLN A 59 15.95 20.08 13.30
N PRO A 60 15.60 20.69 12.14
CA PRO A 60 15.21 19.93 10.97
C PRO A 60 16.39 19.16 10.37
N LEU A 61 16.16 17.89 10.06
CA LEU A 61 17.03 17.03 9.27
C LEU A 61 16.60 17.11 7.81
N TYR A 62 17.51 17.26 6.90
CA TYR A 62 17.23 17.29 5.47
C TYR A 62 18.29 16.51 4.69
N HIS A 63 17.81 15.74 3.72
CA HIS A 63 18.67 15.05 2.77
C HIS A 63 18.01 14.97 1.39
N ARG A 64 18.78 15.23 0.34
CA ARG A 64 18.36 15.15 -1.06
C ARG A 64 19.16 14.06 -1.77
N ASN A 65 18.44 13.10 -2.38
CA ASN A 65 19.02 12.06 -3.21
C ASN A 65 18.50 12.17 -4.64
N ASN A 66 19.34 11.85 -5.62
CA ASN A 66 18.86 11.68 -6.97
C ASN A 66 18.06 10.38 -7.07
N SER A 67 16.95 10.43 -7.79
CA SER A 67 16.11 9.26 -8.02
C SER A 67 16.36 8.67 -9.41
N SER A 68 16.43 7.33 -9.45
CA SER A 68 16.43 6.55 -10.70
C SER A 68 15.10 5.83 -10.94
N SER A 69 14.06 6.12 -10.14
CA SER A 69 12.77 5.47 -10.27
C SER A 69 12.07 5.87 -11.58
N ASN A 70 11.39 4.90 -12.20
CA ASN A 70 10.55 5.14 -13.36
C ASN A 70 9.42 6.12 -13.00
N TYR A 71 9.06 6.99 -13.93
CA TYR A 71 8.04 8.03 -13.74
C TYR A 71 8.34 9.06 -12.64
N ALA A 72 9.48 8.98 -11.93
CA ALA A 72 9.90 10.02 -11.01
C ALA A 72 10.23 11.31 -11.79
N ILE A 73 9.65 12.41 -11.34
CA ILE A 73 9.81 13.75 -11.95
C ILE A 73 10.51 14.73 -11.02
N SER A 74 11.02 14.23 -9.90
CA SER A 74 11.83 14.98 -8.94
C SER A 74 12.89 14.10 -8.30
N ALA A 75 13.84 14.73 -7.62
CA ALA A 75 14.69 14.06 -6.66
C ALA A 75 13.87 13.51 -5.48
N LEU A 76 14.52 12.72 -4.63
CA LEU A 76 13.97 12.18 -3.39
C LEU A 76 14.41 13.09 -2.23
N TYR A 77 13.46 13.57 -1.43
CA TYR A 77 13.70 14.50 -0.33
C TYR A 77 13.30 13.85 0.99
N GLN A 78 14.26 13.65 1.85
CA GLN A 78 14.02 13.19 3.21
C GLN A 78 14.04 14.37 4.17
N VAL A 79 12.97 14.50 4.97
CA VAL A 79 12.87 15.52 6.01
C VAL A 79 12.46 14.86 7.31
N ASN A 80 13.29 15.01 8.31
CA ASN A 80 13.13 14.44 9.64
C ASN A 80 12.81 12.94 9.66
N ASP A 81 12.64 12.43 10.84
CA ASP A 81 12.08 11.12 11.10
C ASP A 81 10.57 11.28 11.33
N ALA A 82 9.85 10.31 10.90
CA ALA A 82 8.43 10.19 11.16
C ALA A 82 8.10 9.91 12.63
N GLY A 83 9.08 9.72 13.49
CA GLY A 83 8.91 9.72 14.93
C GLY A 83 8.61 11.12 15.52
N VAL A 84 8.83 12.18 14.73
CA VAL A 84 8.43 13.54 15.11
C VAL A 84 6.93 13.71 14.85
N PRO A 85 6.08 13.78 15.87
CA PRO A 85 4.65 13.95 15.67
C PRO A 85 4.33 15.35 15.16
N VAL A 86 3.34 15.43 14.28
CA VAL A 86 2.81 16.68 13.72
C VAL A 86 1.31 16.73 13.99
N HIS A 87 0.83 17.86 14.52
CA HIS A 87 -0.59 18.06 14.84
C HIS A 87 -1.39 18.48 13.61
N GLU A 88 -0.86 19.43 12.83
CA GLU A 88 -1.47 19.93 11.62
C GLU A 88 -0.76 19.40 10.38
N ASP A 89 -1.50 19.25 9.27
CA ASP A 89 -0.90 18.83 8.00
C ASP A 89 0.13 19.85 7.51
N LEU A 90 1.31 19.35 7.21
CA LEU A 90 2.35 20.13 6.54
C LEU A 90 2.12 20.19 5.03
N THR A 91 2.45 21.32 4.42
CA THR A 91 2.42 21.48 2.96
C THR A 91 3.81 21.22 2.41
N VAL A 92 3.89 20.28 1.47
CA VAL A 92 5.11 19.99 0.70
C VAL A 92 4.99 20.62 -0.67
N ARG A 93 6.05 21.31 -1.11
CA ARG A 93 6.19 21.83 -2.47
C ARG A 93 7.44 21.24 -3.11
N ILE A 94 7.31 20.74 -4.33
CA ILE A 94 8.39 20.12 -5.11
C ILE A 94 8.44 20.76 -6.49
N LYS A 95 9.62 21.21 -6.88
CA LYS A 95 9.87 21.68 -8.24
C LYS A 95 10.33 20.48 -9.08
N PRO A 96 9.63 20.14 -10.17
CA PRO A 96 10.07 19.08 -11.05
C PRO A 96 11.46 19.35 -11.64
N ASP A 97 12.31 18.32 -11.68
CA ASP A 97 13.65 18.37 -12.27
C ASP A 97 13.67 17.91 -13.75
N LYS A 98 12.51 17.49 -14.26
CA LYS A 98 12.32 17.01 -15.63
C LYS A 98 11.19 17.78 -16.31
N LYS A 99 11.31 17.93 -17.64
CA LYS A 99 10.22 18.46 -18.44
C LYS A 99 9.05 17.47 -18.44
N ILE A 100 7.88 17.93 -18.03
CA ILE A 100 6.66 17.13 -17.96
C ILE A 100 5.90 17.29 -19.28
N PRO A 101 5.58 16.19 -19.99
CA PRO A 101 4.71 16.23 -21.15
C PRO A 101 3.33 16.81 -20.81
N ASP A 102 2.71 17.53 -21.71
CA ASP A 102 1.39 18.14 -21.47
C ASP A 102 0.32 17.12 -21.10
N ALA A 103 0.37 15.93 -21.70
CA ALA A 103 -0.52 14.81 -21.37
C ALA A 103 -0.40 14.28 -19.93
N TRP A 104 0.68 14.61 -19.22
CA TRP A 104 0.92 14.14 -17.83
C TRP A 104 0.64 15.21 -16.79
N LYS A 105 0.41 16.46 -17.20
CA LYS A 105 0.26 17.59 -16.25
C LYS A 105 -0.81 17.40 -15.19
N ASP A 106 -1.90 16.71 -15.53
CA ASP A 106 -3.00 16.40 -14.61
C ASP A 106 -2.87 15.04 -13.92
N LYS A 107 -1.78 14.32 -14.20
CA LYS A 107 -1.49 12.95 -13.75
C LYS A 107 -0.33 12.90 -12.74
N LEU A 108 -0.19 13.91 -11.92
CA LEU A 108 0.95 14.03 -11.00
C LEU A 108 0.53 13.75 -9.57
N VAL A 109 1.43 13.06 -8.87
CA VAL A 109 1.29 12.74 -7.44
C VAL A 109 2.54 13.12 -6.69
N ILE A 110 2.38 13.44 -5.41
CA ILE A 110 3.48 13.43 -4.44
C ILE A 110 3.26 12.23 -3.52
N GLN A 111 4.28 11.41 -3.40
CA GLN A 111 4.32 10.28 -2.48
C GLN A 111 5.19 10.62 -1.28
N ARG A 112 4.69 10.35 -0.10
CA ARG A 112 5.43 10.33 1.15
C ARG A 112 5.66 8.89 1.57
N ASN A 113 6.91 8.49 1.72
CA ASN A 113 7.26 7.21 2.37
C ASN A 113 7.53 7.43 3.85
N PHE A 114 7.00 6.53 4.66
CA PHE A 114 7.10 6.57 6.09
C PHE A 114 7.22 5.13 6.63
N ARG A 115 8.40 4.75 7.14
CA ARG A 115 8.67 3.42 7.72
C ARG A 115 8.15 2.27 6.85
N GLY A 116 8.35 2.37 5.52
CA GLY A 116 7.90 1.37 4.55
C GLY A 116 6.42 1.46 4.17
N SER A 117 5.67 2.41 4.73
CA SER A 117 4.30 2.72 4.31
C SER A 117 4.28 3.95 3.41
N ASN A 118 3.49 3.90 2.34
CA ASN A 118 3.34 5.00 1.41
C ASN A 118 2.02 5.74 1.65
N SER A 119 2.08 7.05 1.65
CA SER A 119 0.93 7.94 1.56
C SER A 119 1.05 8.75 0.28
N VAL A 120 0.02 8.72 -0.55
CA VAL A 120 0.02 9.39 -1.86
C VAL A 120 -1.04 10.47 -1.88
N ARG A 121 -0.73 11.60 -2.51
CA ARG A 121 -1.67 12.70 -2.76
C ARG A 121 -1.53 13.15 -4.20
N LYS A 122 -2.67 13.45 -4.83
CA LYS A 122 -2.66 14.17 -6.12
C LYS A 122 -1.95 15.49 -5.92
N ALA A 123 -1.00 15.80 -6.81
CA ALA A 123 -0.26 17.06 -6.76
C ALA A 123 -1.05 18.17 -7.44
N GLU A 124 -1.02 19.35 -6.86
CA GLU A 124 -1.61 20.56 -7.40
C GLU A 124 -0.51 21.50 -7.89
N TRP A 125 -0.69 22.08 -9.07
CA TRP A 125 0.23 23.07 -9.59
C TRP A 125 0.09 24.38 -8.84
N GLN A 126 1.22 24.96 -8.41
CA GLN A 126 1.31 26.28 -7.81
C GLN A 126 2.34 27.12 -8.55
N GLY A 127 2.12 28.43 -8.56
CA GLY A 127 2.96 29.41 -9.25
C GLY A 127 2.32 29.95 -10.53
N ASP A 128 3.02 30.89 -11.17
CA ASP A 128 2.53 31.50 -12.40
C ASP A 128 2.69 30.52 -13.56
N LYS A 129 1.60 30.25 -14.28
CA LYS A 129 1.57 29.36 -15.45
C LYS A 129 2.46 29.86 -16.59
N LEU A 130 2.80 31.14 -16.59
CA LEU A 130 3.65 31.78 -17.61
C LEU A 130 5.13 31.78 -17.23
N SER A 131 5.47 31.52 -15.96
CA SER A 131 6.83 31.43 -15.47
C SER A 131 7.33 29.99 -15.50
N ASN A 132 8.65 29.82 -15.66
CA ASN A 132 9.30 28.51 -15.49
C ASN A 132 9.40 28.09 -13.99
N ASP A 133 8.78 28.86 -13.10
CA ASP A 133 8.80 28.62 -11.67
C ASP A 133 7.49 27.97 -11.18
N GLN A 134 7.21 26.79 -11.72
CA GLN A 134 6.05 26.00 -11.37
C GLN A 134 6.40 24.93 -10.33
N TRP A 135 5.63 24.90 -9.26
CA TRP A 135 5.78 23.97 -8.16
C TRP A 135 4.57 23.01 -8.09
N LEU A 136 4.84 21.80 -7.66
CA LEU A 136 3.83 20.83 -7.27
C LEU A 136 3.61 20.90 -5.76
N SER A 137 2.39 20.89 -5.31
CA SER A 137 2.04 20.99 -3.88
C SER A 137 1.10 19.89 -3.45
N ALA A 138 1.29 19.37 -2.23
CA ALA A 138 0.36 18.49 -1.55
C ALA A 138 0.51 18.58 -0.03
N LYS A 139 -0.54 18.16 0.71
CA LYS A 139 -0.55 18.16 2.18
C LYS A 139 -0.36 16.76 2.75
N PHE A 140 0.40 16.66 3.85
CA PHE A 140 0.70 15.39 4.52
C PHE A 140 0.71 15.53 6.04
N GLY A 141 0.17 14.53 6.74
CA GLY A 141 0.12 14.50 8.19
C GLY A 141 1.45 14.12 8.87
N GLY A 142 2.60 14.54 8.34
CA GLY A 142 3.89 14.35 9.00
C GLY A 142 5.10 14.31 8.08
N PHE A 143 6.26 14.21 8.69
CA PHE A 143 7.57 14.11 8.02
C PHE A 143 7.80 12.72 7.38
N GLY A 144 8.85 12.60 6.61
CA GLY A 144 9.25 11.39 5.93
C GLY A 144 10.07 11.67 4.67
N THR A 145 10.01 10.76 3.72
CA THR A 145 10.68 10.91 2.43
C THR A 145 9.65 11.21 1.34
N PHE A 146 9.85 12.30 0.62
CA PHE A 146 8.92 12.83 -0.38
C PHE A 146 9.50 12.74 -1.77
N GLN A 147 8.67 12.42 -2.74
CA GLN A 147 9.02 12.41 -4.16
C GLN A 147 7.79 12.66 -5.03
N ALA A 148 7.98 13.37 -6.14
CA ALA A 148 6.94 13.57 -7.13
C ALA A 148 7.07 12.57 -8.29
N PHE A 149 5.92 12.10 -8.79
CA PHE A 149 5.82 11.13 -9.86
C PHE A 149 4.73 11.52 -10.86
N ALA A 150 4.83 10.99 -12.08
CA ALA A 150 3.72 10.93 -13.03
C ALA A 150 3.03 9.56 -12.89
N ASP A 151 1.73 9.58 -12.66
CA ASP A 151 0.88 8.39 -12.59
C ASP A 151 0.09 8.27 -13.90
N VAL A 152 0.64 7.51 -14.82
CA VAL A 152 0.07 7.31 -16.17
C VAL A 152 -0.44 5.88 -16.38
N GLU A 153 -0.32 5.03 -15.37
CA GLU A 153 -0.80 3.67 -15.43
C GLU A 153 -2.30 3.61 -15.05
N LEU A 154 -3.01 2.67 -15.67
CA LEU A 154 -4.43 2.46 -15.36
C LEU A 154 -4.57 1.53 -14.16
N PRO A 155 -5.54 1.78 -13.26
CA PRO A 155 -5.83 0.86 -12.17
C PRO A 155 -6.27 -0.51 -12.70
N GLN A 156 -5.93 -1.57 -11.97
CA GLN A 156 -6.20 -2.94 -12.35
C GLN A 156 -7.41 -3.49 -11.59
N ILE A 157 -8.28 -4.22 -12.29
CA ILE A 157 -9.40 -4.94 -11.70
C ILE A 157 -9.15 -6.44 -11.89
N ASN A 158 -9.16 -7.23 -10.80
CA ASN A 158 -9.05 -8.67 -10.88
C ASN A 158 -10.25 -9.28 -11.63
N SER A 159 -10.05 -10.42 -12.26
CA SER A 159 -11.16 -11.12 -12.96
C SER A 159 -12.19 -11.64 -11.95
N LEU A 160 -13.46 -11.58 -12.32
CA LEU A 160 -14.55 -12.24 -11.61
C LEU A 160 -14.50 -13.78 -11.78
N GLY A 161 -13.97 -14.22 -12.92
CA GLY A 161 -13.86 -15.64 -13.28
C GLY A 161 -13.47 -15.80 -14.75
N ASN A 162 -13.57 -17.02 -15.27
CA ASN A 162 -13.23 -17.36 -16.65
C ASN A 162 -14.51 -17.77 -17.42
N GLY A 163 -14.52 -17.47 -18.74
CA GLY A 163 -15.62 -17.78 -19.66
C GLY A 163 -16.56 -16.61 -19.90
N ASP A 164 -17.43 -16.76 -20.90
CA ASP A 164 -18.35 -15.71 -21.37
C ASP A 164 -19.45 -15.43 -20.33
N THR A 165 -19.90 -16.47 -19.64
CA THR A 165 -20.87 -16.36 -18.53
C THR A 165 -20.38 -17.17 -17.34
N ILE A 166 -20.07 -16.49 -16.27
CA ILE A 166 -19.47 -17.06 -15.05
C ILE A 166 -20.56 -17.64 -14.18
N ASP A 167 -20.40 -18.89 -13.70
CA ASP A 167 -21.36 -19.51 -12.79
C ASP A 167 -21.04 -19.19 -11.33
N LEU A 168 -21.83 -18.32 -10.72
CA LEU A 168 -21.74 -17.93 -9.32
C LEU A 168 -22.79 -18.59 -8.42
N SER A 169 -23.50 -19.62 -8.91
CA SER A 169 -24.58 -20.31 -8.16
C SER A 169 -24.10 -20.93 -6.85
N SER A 170 -22.83 -21.36 -6.77
CA SER A 170 -22.25 -21.98 -5.58
C SER A 170 -21.58 -20.99 -4.63
N THR A 171 -21.55 -19.69 -4.97
CA THR A 171 -20.92 -18.65 -4.15
C THR A 171 -21.96 -17.83 -3.40
N GLY A 172 -21.62 -17.29 -2.24
CA GLY A 172 -22.48 -16.40 -1.46
C GLY A 172 -22.22 -14.93 -1.71
N ARG A 173 -21.14 -14.58 -2.46
CA ARG A 173 -20.70 -13.19 -2.61
C ARG A 173 -19.82 -13.00 -3.83
N ILE A 174 -19.65 -11.74 -4.22
CA ILE A 174 -18.67 -11.27 -5.21
C ILE A 174 -17.59 -10.47 -4.48
N GLU A 175 -16.32 -10.69 -4.85
CA GLU A 175 -15.19 -9.98 -4.27
C GLU A 175 -14.28 -9.40 -5.35
N PHE A 176 -13.90 -8.12 -5.18
CA PHE A 176 -12.87 -7.47 -5.98
C PHE A 176 -11.74 -6.94 -5.10
N LEU A 177 -10.52 -6.99 -5.61
CA LEU A 177 -9.31 -6.42 -5.03
C LEU A 177 -8.63 -5.54 -6.08
N PRO A 178 -9.17 -4.35 -6.36
CA PRO A 178 -8.54 -3.45 -7.31
C PRO A 178 -7.17 -3.01 -6.79
N THR A 179 -6.22 -2.86 -7.70
CA THR A 179 -4.85 -2.43 -7.41
C THR A 179 -4.44 -1.31 -8.33
N ASP A 180 -3.50 -0.51 -7.85
CA ASP A 180 -2.89 0.57 -8.60
C ASP A 180 -1.43 0.74 -8.17
N ASN A 181 -0.60 1.37 -9.00
CA ASN A 181 0.80 1.65 -8.70
C ASN A 181 0.96 2.68 -7.57
N PHE A 182 0.00 3.60 -7.41
CA PHE A 182 -0.03 4.59 -6.33
C PHE A 182 -1.23 4.41 -5.42
N ALA A 183 -2.46 4.74 -5.87
CA ALA A 183 -3.63 4.62 -5.03
C ALA A 183 -4.95 4.53 -5.83
N VAL A 184 -5.79 3.56 -5.49
CA VAL A 184 -7.19 3.51 -5.93
C VAL A 184 -7.98 4.57 -5.15
N LYS A 185 -8.69 5.44 -5.87
CA LYS A 185 -9.54 6.49 -5.32
C LYS A 185 -10.98 6.02 -5.14
N SER A 186 -11.55 5.37 -6.16
CA SER A 186 -12.94 4.96 -6.12
C SER A 186 -13.19 3.62 -6.81
N PHE A 187 -14.25 2.96 -6.37
CA PHE A 187 -14.78 1.74 -6.94
C PHE A 187 -16.30 1.88 -7.10
N ARG A 188 -16.82 1.57 -8.27
CA ARG A 188 -18.25 1.58 -8.57
C ARG A 188 -18.63 0.31 -9.31
N ALA A 189 -19.73 -0.32 -8.88
CA ALA A 189 -20.31 -1.46 -9.56
C ALA A 189 -21.76 -1.16 -9.99
N GLU A 190 -22.17 -1.73 -11.13
CA GLU A 190 -23.50 -1.66 -11.66
C GLU A 190 -23.94 -3.07 -12.08
N LEU A 191 -25.11 -3.52 -11.63
CA LEU A 191 -25.77 -4.75 -12.02
C LEU A 191 -26.93 -4.41 -12.94
N ASP A 192 -26.93 -4.93 -14.17
CA ASP A 192 -27.96 -4.64 -15.18
C ASP A 192 -28.25 -3.13 -15.32
N SER A 193 -27.17 -2.33 -15.33
CA SER A 193 -27.20 -0.87 -15.37
C SER A 193 -27.73 -0.17 -14.12
N GLN A 194 -28.01 -0.89 -13.03
CA GLN A 194 -28.39 -0.31 -11.75
C GLN A 194 -27.22 -0.33 -10.78
N TRP A 195 -27.04 0.76 -10.01
CA TRP A 195 -25.96 0.83 -9.02
C TRP A 195 -26.07 -0.32 -8.01
N LEU A 196 -24.97 -1.06 -7.84
CA LEU A 196 -24.85 -2.13 -6.87
C LEU A 196 -23.84 -1.74 -5.78
N ARG A 197 -24.31 -1.73 -4.53
CA ARG A 197 -23.47 -1.31 -3.41
C ARG A 197 -22.53 -2.43 -2.97
N PHE A 198 -21.23 -2.23 -3.19
CA PHE A 198 -20.19 -3.02 -2.56
C PHE A 198 -19.73 -2.35 -1.25
N THR A 199 -19.34 -3.14 -0.27
CA THR A 199 -18.79 -2.67 1.00
C THR A 199 -17.28 -2.88 1.03
N ASN A 200 -16.56 -1.93 1.66
CA ASN A 200 -15.13 -2.00 1.91
C ASN A 200 -14.89 -1.72 3.39
N ASP A 201 -14.70 -2.76 4.19
CA ASP A 201 -14.45 -2.63 5.63
C ASP A 201 -12.96 -2.39 5.89
N LYS A 202 -12.51 -1.12 5.66
CA LYS A 202 -11.12 -0.67 5.89
C LYS A 202 -10.03 -1.53 5.22
N SER A 203 -10.43 -2.47 4.37
CA SER A 203 -9.53 -3.31 3.58
C SER A 203 -9.46 -2.81 2.13
N LYS A 204 -8.52 -3.33 1.36
CA LYS A 204 -8.47 -3.08 -0.09
C LYS A 204 -9.50 -3.90 -0.87
N LYS A 205 -10.24 -4.78 -0.17
CA LYS A 205 -11.20 -5.69 -0.76
C LYS A 205 -12.59 -5.08 -0.75
N TRP A 206 -13.26 -5.11 -1.90
CA TRP A 206 -14.65 -4.74 -2.09
C TRP A 206 -15.50 -5.99 -2.18
N VAL A 207 -16.55 -6.08 -1.36
CA VAL A 207 -17.39 -7.26 -1.21
C VAL A 207 -18.85 -6.88 -1.40
N TYR A 208 -19.56 -7.68 -2.18
CA TYR A 208 -21.02 -7.69 -2.27
C TYR A 208 -21.50 -9.08 -1.87
N GLU A 209 -22.25 -9.17 -0.79
CA GLU A 209 -22.98 -10.38 -0.39
C GLU A 209 -24.32 -10.39 -1.11
N PHE A 210 -24.68 -11.54 -1.70
CA PHE A 210 -25.90 -11.65 -2.49
C PHE A 210 -27.16 -11.46 -1.63
N ASP A 211 -27.98 -10.52 -2.05
CA ASP A 211 -29.27 -10.18 -1.47
C ASP A 211 -30.37 -10.10 -2.55
N GLU A 212 -31.48 -9.43 -2.24
CA GLU A 212 -32.61 -9.23 -3.15
C GLU A 212 -32.28 -8.32 -4.35
N GLN A 213 -31.23 -7.50 -4.30
CA GLN A 213 -30.81 -6.64 -5.41
C GLN A 213 -30.15 -7.43 -6.55
N CYS A 214 -29.71 -8.68 -6.27
CA CYS A 214 -29.23 -9.60 -7.29
C CYS A 214 -30.08 -10.88 -7.26
N PRO A 215 -31.25 -10.92 -7.91
CA PRO A 215 -32.12 -12.09 -7.94
C PRO A 215 -31.43 -13.26 -8.65
N PHE A 216 -32.11 -14.44 -8.67
CA PHE A 216 -31.66 -15.55 -9.50
C PHE A 216 -31.86 -15.23 -10.98
N GLY A 217 -30.85 -15.51 -11.81
CA GLY A 217 -30.90 -15.23 -13.23
C GLY A 217 -29.51 -15.10 -13.84
N VAL A 218 -29.48 -14.52 -15.04
CA VAL A 218 -28.27 -14.09 -15.75
C VAL A 218 -28.21 -12.58 -15.69
N HIS A 219 -27.04 -12.06 -15.32
CA HIS A 219 -26.83 -10.64 -15.05
C HIS A 219 -25.57 -10.13 -15.72
N GLU A 220 -25.56 -8.84 -16.09
CA GLU A 220 -24.39 -8.09 -16.47
C GLU A 220 -23.85 -7.32 -15.24
N LEU A 221 -22.59 -7.55 -14.89
CA LEU A 221 -21.87 -6.77 -13.87
C LEU A 221 -20.84 -5.90 -14.54
N LYS A 222 -20.99 -4.59 -14.38
CA LYS A 222 -20.02 -3.58 -14.82
C LYS A 222 -19.31 -3.01 -13.59
N VAL A 223 -17.99 -3.03 -13.61
CA VAL A 223 -17.14 -2.45 -12.54
C VAL A 223 -16.25 -1.39 -13.12
N THR A 224 -16.25 -0.22 -12.48
CA THR A 224 -15.40 0.92 -12.81
C THR A 224 -14.53 1.27 -11.60
N VAL A 225 -13.22 1.39 -11.81
CA VAL A 225 -12.25 1.79 -10.82
C VAL A 225 -11.53 3.03 -11.32
N GLU A 226 -11.40 4.02 -10.44
CA GLU A 226 -10.67 5.27 -10.67
C GLU A 226 -9.52 5.39 -9.67
N ASP A 227 -8.34 5.77 -10.14
CA ASP A 227 -7.19 6.09 -9.31
C ASP A 227 -7.22 7.53 -8.78
N ILE A 228 -6.18 7.92 -8.02
CA ILE A 228 -6.12 9.23 -7.36
C ILE A 228 -5.95 10.39 -8.37
N VAL A 229 -5.44 10.16 -9.56
CA VAL A 229 -5.26 11.20 -10.59
C VAL A 229 -6.33 11.18 -11.67
N GLY A 230 -7.29 10.23 -11.58
CA GLY A 230 -8.43 10.14 -12.48
C GLY A 230 -8.17 9.27 -13.71
N ASN A 231 -7.24 8.29 -13.66
CA ASN A 231 -7.21 7.22 -14.64
C ASN A 231 -8.33 6.22 -14.32
N ILE A 232 -9.00 5.72 -15.36
CA ILE A 232 -10.20 4.89 -15.17
C ILE A 232 -10.04 3.57 -15.94
N THR A 233 -10.36 2.49 -15.25
CA THR A 233 -10.55 1.17 -15.85
C THR A 233 -11.98 0.70 -15.63
N THR A 234 -12.60 0.21 -16.71
CA THR A 234 -13.94 -0.39 -16.65
C THR A 234 -13.88 -1.79 -17.22
N LYS A 235 -14.51 -2.75 -16.54
CA LYS A 235 -14.68 -4.13 -17.02
C LYS A 235 -16.11 -4.60 -16.83
N ASN A 236 -16.58 -5.40 -17.80
CA ASN A 236 -17.89 -6.02 -17.78
C ASN A 236 -17.74 -7.52 -17.74
N TRP A 237 -18.65 -8.18 -17.00
CA TRP A 237 -18.80 -9.63 -16.95
C TRP A 237 -20.25 -10.02 -17.02
N TRP A 238 -20.56 -11.11 -17.72
CA TRP A 238 -21.81 -11.82 -17.59
C TRP A 238 -21.64 -12.91 -16.56
N PHE A 239 -22.58 -13.03 -15.63
CA PHE A 239 -22.64 -14.14 -14.69
C PHE A 239 -24.06 -14.66 -14.53
N LYS A 240 -24.16 -15.90 -14.07
CA LYS A 240 -25.44 -16.52 -13.71
C LYS A 240 -25.42 -16.92 -12.26
N ARG A 241 -26.59 -16.82 -11.64
CA ARG A 241 -26.85 -17.21 -10.27
C ARG A 241 -28.18 -17.99 -10.23
N TYR A 242 -28.12 -19.22 -9.77
CA TYR A 242 -29.30 -20.08 -9.60
C TYR A 242 -29.29 -20.75 -8.23
N PRO A 243 -30.44 -21.30 -7.74
CA PRO A 243 -30.48 -22.09 -6.51
C PRO A 243 -29.43 -23.21 -6.57
N TYR A 244 -28.53 -23.27 -5.63
CA TYR A 244 -27.46 -24.26 -5.60
C TYR A 244 -27.73 -25.34 -4.56
N THR A 245 -27.77 -26.59 -5.01
CA THR A 245 -27.81 -27.74 -4.12
C THR A 245 -26.46 -28.44 -4.16
N PRO A 246 -25.67 -28.41 -3.04
CA PRO A 246 -24.37 -29.06 -3.05
C PRO A 246 -24.49 -30.56 -3.33
N PRO A 247 -23.55 -31.13 -4.11
CA PRO A 247 -23.60 -32.56 -4.41
C PRO A 247 -23.50 -33.37 -3.13
N LYS A 248 -24.36 -34.40 -2.99
CA LYS A 248 -24.28 -35.29 -1.84
C LYS A 248 -22.88 -35.90 -1.76
N LYS A 249 -22.20 -35.72 -0.63
CA LYS A 249 -20.91 -36.38 -0.40
C LYS A 249 -21.09 -37.88 -0.60
N LYS A 250 -20.41 -38.46 -1.60
CA LYS A 250 -20.34 -39.93 -1.74
C LYS A 250 -19.72 -40.48 -0.46
N VAL A 251 -20.52 -41.16 0.35
CA VAL A 251 -20.01 -41.89 1.52
C VAL A 251 -19.18 -43.03 0.95
N ILE A 252 -17.85 -42.86 0.93
CA ILE A 252 -16.95 -43.96 0.64
C ILE A 252 -17.04 -44.90 1.84
N SER A 253 -17.87 -45.93 1.72
CA SER A 253 -17.92 -47.03 2.69
C SER A 253 -16.50 -47.64 2.75
N LYS A 254 -15.80 -47.43 3.85
CA LYS A 254 -14.56 -48.13 4.13
C LYS A 254 -14.87 -49.63 4.18
N LYS A 255 -14.61 -50.34 3.07
CA LYS A 255 -14.58 -51.78 3.06
C LYS A 255 -13.59 -52.23 4.15
N LYS A 256 -14.11 -52.87 5.20
CA LYS A 256 -13.27 -53.51 6.24
C LYS A 256 -12.34 -54.49 5.52
N MET A 257 -11.07 -54.18 5.39
CA MET A 257 -10.06 -55.14 5.03
C MET A 257 -9.91 -56.12 6.18
N GLY A 258 -10.34 -57.35 5.93
CA GLY A 258 -10.20 -58.43 6.90
C GLY A 258 -8.73 -58.63 7.27
N SER A 259 -8.48 -58.63 8.56
CA SER A 259 -7.14 -58.91 9.12
C SER A 259 -6.77 -60.37 8.88
N LYS A 260 -5.93 -60.67 7.92
CA LYS A 260 -5.22 -61.95 7.87
C LYS A 260 -4.08 -61.86 8.90
N LYS A 261 -4.26 -62.64 10.00
CA LYS A 261 -3.19 -62.93 10.95
C LYS A 261 -2.17 -63.84 10.28
N ASN A 262 -0.94 -63.37 10.13
CA ASN A 262 0.22 -64.23 9.83
C ASN A 262 0.99 -64.45 11.13
N PRO A 263 1.46 -65.73 11.39
CA PRO A 263 2.11 -66.09 12.63
C PRO A 263 3.54 -65.56 12.70
N VAL A 264 3.87 -65.12 13.93
CA VAL A 264 5.17 -64.63 14.33
C VAL A 264 6.19 -65.78 14.35
N THR A 265 7.30 -65.67 13.61
CA THR A 265 8.49 -66.48 13.82
C THR A 265 9.57 -65.60 14.42
N ILE A 266 9.86 -65.88 15.68
CA ILE A 266 10.94 -65.25 16.45
C ILE A 266 12.26 -65.89 15.99
N LYS A 267 13.19 -65.10 15.48
CA LYS A 267 14.64 -65.49 15.44
C LYS A 267 15.45 -64.44 16.21
N LYS A 268 16.00 -64.87 17.33
CA LYS A 268 17.10 -64.24 18.08
C LYS A 268 18.38 -64.36 17.24
N ASN A 269 19.20 -63.31 17.19
CA ASN A 269 20.66 -63.32 17.19
C ASN A 269 21.10 -61.84 17.38
N GLN A 270 21.66 -61.54 18.52
CA GLN A 270 23.03 -61.42 18.98
C GLN A 270 23.88 -60.37 18.22
N GLN A 271 24.18 -59.36 18.98
CA GLN A 271 25.40 -58.54 19.15
C GLN A 271 26.49 -58.60 18.11
N THR A 272 26.96 -57.42 17.65
CA THR A 272 28.38 -57.03 17.89
C THR A 272 28.56 -55.51 17.83
N LYS A 273 29.19 -54.96 18.84
CA LYS A 273 29.85 -53.65 18.90
C LYS A 273 30.99 -53.57 17.89
N LYS A 274 31.17 -52.42 17.29
CA LYS A 274 32.52 -51.84 17.12
C LYS A 274 32.44 -50.31 16.88
N SER A 275 33.17 -49.65 17.73
CA SER A 275 33.66 -48.29 17.70
C SER A 275 34.65 -48.03 16.59
N ASN A 276 34.72 -46.80 16.04
CA ASN A 276 35.92 -45.99 15.80
C ASN A 276 35.44 -44.76 15.00
N LYS A 277 35.61 -43.55 15.49
CA LYS A 277 36.76 -42.63 15.61
C LYS A 277 37.36 -42.18 14.27
N GLN A 278 37.34 -40.84 14.12
CA GLN A 278 38.24 -39.97 13.32
C GLN A 278 37.98 -39.90 11.81
N GLN A 279 37.72 -38.78 11.23
CA GLN A 279 38.46 -37.51 11.12
C GLN A 279 37.50 -36.34 10.91
#